data_1f0d03e43e2a3d65401a4aea0bc3eada
#
_entry.id   1f0d03e43e2a3d65401a4aea0bc3eada
#
_cell.length_a   1.000
_cell.length_b   1.000
_cell.length_c   1.000
_cell.angle_alpha   90.00
_cell.angle_beta   90.00
_cell.angle_gamma   90.00
#
_symmetry.space_group_name_H-M   'P 1'
#
loop_
_entity.id
_entity.type
_entity.pdbx_description
1 polymer ?
#
loop_
_entity_poly.entity_id
_entity_poly.type
_entity_poly.pdbx_seq_one_letter_code
_entity_poly.pdbx_strand_id
1 'polypeptide(L)'
;MQLAPERADLWELLGEAQTAAAGGDVTPEAKASFAQAVRRDPAAYAARFQLARAQIVQGDKAGGLAAWRTLLADMPASDPRRASLIEAIAAAEGQPKAAPQLPAEQMAMIRGMVDGLARRLAANPDDPEGWVRLVRAYGVLGDAARRDQALASARARYAGKPDVLAQLSAAARAEPMR
;
A
#
# COMPACT_ATOMS: atom_id res chain seq x y z
N MET A 1 -36.43 7.14 20.12
CA MET A 1 -36.47 6.14 19.03
C MET A 1 -35.96 4.83 19.60
N GLN A 2 -36.87 3.83 19.82
CA GLN A 2 -36.45 2.52 20.29
C GLN A 2 -35.95 1.73 19.10
N LEU A 3 -34.64 1.48 19.05
CA LEU A 3 -34.05 0.57 18.07
C LEU A 3 -34.63 -0.84 18.33
N ALA A 4 -35.04 -1.54 17.28
CA ALA A 4 -35.41 -2.94 17.41
C ALA A 4 -34.25 -3.69 18.08
N PRO A 5 -34.44 -4.26 19.28
CA PRO A 5 -33.32 -4.76 20.10
C PRO A 5 -32.56 -5.91 19.45
N GLU A 6 -33.16 -6.56 18.43
CA GLU A 6 -32.60 -7.71 17.73
C GLU A 6 -31.70 -7.34 16.52
N ARG A 7 -31.70 -6.10 16.06
CA ARG A 7 -31.04 -5.66 14.84
C ARG A 7 -29.61 -5.22 15.10
N ALA A 8 -28.63 -6.07 14.81
CA ALA A 8 -27.21 -5.79 14.91
C ALA A 8 -26.78 -4.61 14.03
N ASP A 9 -27.33 -4.54 12.81
CA ASP A 9 -27.06 -3.50 11.84
C ASP A 9 -27.47 -2.10 12.32
N LEU A 10 -28.56 -1.97 13.06
CA LEU A 10 -28.97 -0.68 13.64
C LEU A 10 -28.04 -0.23 14.78
N TRP A 11 -27.50 -1.17 15.56
CA TRP A 11 -26.51 -0.86 16.58
C TRP A 11 -25.17 -0.47 15.98
N GLU A 12 -24.78 -1.12 14.89
CA GLU A 12 -23.58 -0.76 14.12
C GLU A 12 -23.71 0.66 13.55
N LEU A 13 -24.83 0.97 12.88
CA LEU A 13 -25.11 2.29 12.32
C LEU A 13 -25.16 3.38 13.42
N LEU A 14 -25.73 3.07 14.61
CA LEU A 14 -25.72 4.01 15.73
C LEU A 14 -24.27 4.30 16.19
N GLY A 15 -23.44 3.28 16.34
CA GLY A 15 -22.03 3.45 16.69
C GLY A 15 -21.25 4.27 15.67
N GLU A 16 -21.50 4.05 14.37
CA GLU A 16 -20.91 4.84 13.28
C GLU A 16 -21.34 6.30 13.35
N ALA A 17 -22.64 6.57 13.53
CA ALA A 17 -23.15 7.93 13.68
C ALA A 17 -22.55 8.66 14.90
N GLN A 18 -22.43 7.98 16.01
CA GLN A 18 -21.79 8.53 17.23
C GLN A 18 -20.30 8.82 17.01
N THR A 19 -19.59 7.92 16.32
CA THR A 19 -18.19 8.11 15.94
C THR A 19 -18.02 9.29 14.99
N ALA A 20 -18.89 9.41 13.97
CA ALA A 20 -18.88 10.54 13.05
C ALA A 20 -19.16 11.88 13.75
N ALA A 21 -20.14 11.91 14.67
CA ALA A 21 -20.47 13.10 15.46
C ALA A 21 -19.31 13.54 16.38
N ALA A 22 -18.45 12.60 16.78
CA ALA A 22 -17.26 12.85 17.59
C ALA A 22 -15.99 13.11 16.75
N GLY A 23 -16.15 13.46 15.47
CA GLY A 23 -15.00 13.76 14.59
C GLY A 23 -14.15 12.55 14.22
N GLY A 24 -14.69 11.34 14.36
CA GLY A 24 -14.01 10.09 14.06
C GLY A 24 -13.50 9.32 15.29
N ASP A 25 -13.67 9.88 16.49
CA ASP A 25 -13.27 9.22 17.72
C ASP A 25 -14.35 8.23 18.19
N VAL A 26 -13.91 7.04 18.61
CA VAL A 26 -14.82 6.02 19.16
C VAL A 26 -15.06 6.32 20.63
N THR A 27 -16.12 7.08 20.91
CA THR A 27 -16.51 7.44 22.27
C THR A 27 -16.98 6.22 23.10
N PRO A 28 -17.10 6.33 24.44
CA PRO A 28 -17.68 5.26 25.26
C PRO A 28 -19.08 4.83 24.81
N GLU A 29 -19.91 5.77 24.34
CA GLU A 29 -21.27 5.51 23.83
C GLU A 29 -21.19 4.74 22.50
N ALA A 30 -20.31 5.16 21.58
CA ALA A 30 -20.08 4.45 20.34
C ALA A 30 -19.58 3.02 20.58
N LYS A 31 -18.66 2.83 21.54
CA LYS A 31 -18.21 1.49 21.96
C LYS A 31 -19.36 0.63 22.47
N ALA A 32 -20.22 1.19 23.29
CA ALA A 32 -21.39 0.45 23.81
C ALA A 32 -22.29 0.01 22.66
N SER A 33 -22.53 0.88 21.66
CA SER A 33 -23.32 0.58 20.48
C SER A 33 -22.68 -0.53 19.63
N PHE A 34 -21.38 -0.43 19.33
CA PHE A 34 -20.66 -1.48 18.60
C PHE A 34 -20.62 -2.80 19.37
N ALA A 35 -20.46 -2.78 20.70
CA ALA A 35 -20.54 -3.98 21.53
C ALA A 35 -21.93 -4.62 21.49
N GLN A 36 -23.00 -3.84 21.38
CA GLN A 36 -24.36 -4.35 21.17
C GLN A 36 -24.50 -5.02 19.80
N ALA A 37 -23.91 -4.42 18.74
CA ALA A 37 -23.90 -5.02 17.42
C ALA A 37 -23.22 -6.40 17.44
N VAL A 38 -22.01 -6.48 17.98
CA VAL A 38 -21.21 -7.73 18.04
C VAL A 38 -21.90 -8.82 18.87
N ARG A 39 -22.59 -8.46 19.96
CA ARG A 39 -23.35 -9.44 20.76
C ARG A 39 -24.51 -10.08 20.00
N ARG A 40 -25.09 -9.36 19.04
CA ARG A 40 -26.22 -9.85 18.23
C ARG A 40 -25.77 -10.56 16.97
N ASP A 41 -24.68 -10.06 16.40
CA ASP A 41 -24.06 -10.65 15.24
C ASP A 41 -22.53 -10.67 15.40
N PRO A 42 -21.93 -11.81 15.70
CA PRO A 42 -20.46 -11.94 15.74
C PRO A 42 -19.77 -11.60 14.42
N ALA A 43 -20.51 -11.60 13.29
CA ALA A 43 -20.04 -11.19 11.97
C ALA A 43 -20.23 -9.68 11.70
N ALA A 44 -20.62 -8.86 12.68
CA ALA A 44 -20.65 -7.41 12.58
C ALA A 44 -19.21 -6.86 12.44
N TYR A 45 -18.62 -7.04 11.24
CA TYR A 45 -17.21 -6.80 10.99
C TYR A 45 -16.80 -5.35 11.17
N ALA A 46 -17.66 -4.38 10.81
CA ALA A 46 -17.37 -2.97 11.03
C ALA A 46 -17.36 -2.61 12.52
N ALA A 47 -18.29 -3.12 13.29
CA ALA A 47 -18.30 -2.92 14.74
C ALA A 47 -17.05 -3.52 15.42
N ARG A 48 -16.66 -4.73 15.04
CA ARG A 48 -15.44 -5.39 15.53
C ARG A 48 -14.18 -4.58 15.16
N PHE A 49 -14.11 -4.04 13.96
CA PHE A 49 -13.02 -3.18 13.52
C PHE A 49 -12.92 -1.93 14.40
N GLN A 50 -14.02 -1.24 14.65
CA GLN A 50 -14.04 -0.01 15.45
C GLN A 50 -13.70 -0.26 16.91
N LEU A 51 -14.15 -1.36 17.50
CA LEU A 51 -13.79 -1.74 18.86
C LEU A 51 -12.29 -1.99 19.01
N ALA A 52 -11.69 -2.73 18.08
CA ALA A 52 -10.26 -2.99 18.08
C ALA A 52 -9.43 -1.72 17.83
N ARG A 53 -9.89 -0.84 16.91
CA ARG A 53 -9.30 0.49 16.69
C ARG A 53 -9.30 1.32 17.96
N ALA A 54 -10.40 1.31 18.70
CA ALA A 54 -10.51 2.03 19.97
C ALA A 54 -9.52 1.52 21.03
N GLN A 55 -9.25 0.20 21.08
CA GLN A 55 -8.21 -0.37 21.96
C GLN A 55 -6.82 0.18 21.61
N ILE A 56 -6.47 0.20 20.30
CA ILE A 56 -5.19 0.73 19.83
C ILE A 56 -5.01 2.20 20.23
N VAL A 57 -6.03 3.03 19.99
CA VAL A 57 -6.00 4.47 20.31
C VAL A 57 -5.88 4.71 21.81
N GLN A 58 -6.47 3.82 22.64
CA GLN A 58 -6.39 3.89 24.10
C GLN A 58 -5.10 3.33 24.72
N GLY A 59 -4.17 2.89 23.87
CA GLY A 59 -2.85 2.39 24.28
C GLY A 59 -2.73 0.88 24.34
N ASP A 60 -3.82 0.11 24.25
CA ASP A 60 -3.75 -1.35 24.10
C ASP A 60 -3.54 -1.75 22.65
N LYS A 61 -2.37 -1.38 22.14
CA LYS A 61 -1.97 -1.69 20.77
C LYS A 61 -1.92 -3.20 20.49
N ALA A 62 -1.43 -3.98 21.46
CA ALA A 62 -1.28 -5.41 21.29
C ALA A 62 -2.64 -6.12 21.22
N GLY A 63 -3.57 -5.79 22.13
CA GLY A 63 -4.94 -6.33 22.11
C GLY A 63 -5.71 -5.95 20.86
N GLY A 64 -5.66 -4.69 20.47
CA GLY A 64 -6.33 -4.21 19.26
C GLY A 64 -5.79 -4.86 17.98
N LEU A 65 -4.47 -5.03 17.84
CA LEU A 65 -3.87 -5.75 16.70
C LEU A 65 -4.27 -7.23 16.70
N ALA A 66 -4.31 -7.90 17.86
CA ALA A 66 -4.77 -9.27 17.97
C ALA A 66 -6.24 -9.40 17.53
N ALA A 67 -7.10 -8.47 17.94
CA ALA A 67 -8.51 -8.42 17.54
C ALA A 67 -8.68 -8.20 16.03
N TRP A 68 -7.88 -7.32 15.41
CA TRP A 68 -7.90 -7.13 13.94
C TRP A 68 -7.43 -8.37 13.18
N ARG A 69 -6.40 -9.08 13.67
CA ARG A 69 -5.96 -10.33 13.03
C ARG A 69 -7.02 -11.43 13.12
N THR A 70 -7.70 -11.55 14.26
CA THR A 70 -8.84 -12.46 14.42
C THR A 70 -9.97 -12.08 13.46
N LEU A 71 -10.29 -10.78 13.38
CA LEU A 71 -11.29 -10.28 12.44
C LEU A 71 -10.94 -10.65 10.99
N LEU A 72 -9.67 -10.48 10.59
CA LEU A 72 -9.20 -10.82 9.26
C LEU A 72 -9.31 -12.34 8.96
N ALA A 73 -9.08 -13.19 9.97
CA ALA A 73 -9.21 -14.63 9.84
C ALA A 73 -10.68 -15.06 9.66
N ASP A 74 -11.61 -14.39 10.35
CA ASP A 74 -13.03 -14.69 10.30
C ASP A 74 -13.73 -14.17 9.02
N MET A 75 -13.15 -13.16 8.36
CA MET A 75 -13.74 -12.57 7.16
C MET A 75 -13.58 -13.49 5.94
N PRO A 76 -14.61 -13.62 5.09
CA PRO A 76 -14.50 -14.34 3.81
C PRO A 76 -13.35 -13.81 2.95
N ALA A 77 -12.64 -14.67 2.23
CA ALA A 77 -11.52 -14.29 1.39
C ALA A 77 -11.89 -13.27 0.29
N SER A 78 -13.14 -13.31 -0.16
CA SER A 78 -13.71 -12.41 -1.17
C SER A 78 -14.25 -11.08 -0.62
N ASP A 79 -14.21 -10.87 0.70
CA ASP A 79 -14.73 -9.62 1.29
C ASP A 79 -13.85 -8.43 0.90
N PRO A 80 -14.40 -7.39 0.25
CA PRO A 80 -13.62 -6.24 -0.23
C PRO A 80 -12.95 -5.46 0.89
N ARG A 81 -13.46 -5.52 2.13
CA ARG A 81 -12.91 -4.81 3.29
C ARG A 81 -11.61 -5.42 3.81
N ARG A 82 -11.27 -6.65 3.41
CA ARG A 82 -10.02 -7.32 3.83
C ARG A 82 -8.78 -6.51 3.50
N ALA A 83 -8.73 -5.91 2.31
CA ALA A 83 -7.58 -5.11 1.88
C ALA A 83 -7.35 -3.92 2.82
N SER A 84 -8.41 -3.18 3.15
CA SER A 84 -8.33 -2.04 4.07
C SER A 84 -7.94 -2.47 5.49
N LEU A 85 -8.40 -3.64 5.96
CA LEU A 85 -8.02 -4.17 7.26
C LEU A 85 -6.54 -4.57 7.30
N ILE A 86 -6.01 -5.19 6.23
CA ILE A 86 -4.58 -5.52 6.12
C ILE A 86 -3.73 -4.25 6.15
N GLU A 87 -4.14 -3.21 5.43
CA GLU A 87 -3.46 -1.90 5.47
C GLU A 87 -3.49 -1.27 6.87
N ALA A 88 -4.63 -1.34 7.56
CA ALA A 88 -4.76 -0.82 8.91
C ALA A 88 -3.85 -1.56 9.91
N ILE A 89 -3.74 -2.88 9.81
CA ILE A 89 -2.83 -3.70 10.62
C ILE A 89 -1.39 -3.28 10.36
N ALA A 90 -0.96 -3.22 9.09
CA ALA A 90 0.40 -2.85 8.71
C ALA A 90 0.76 -1.44 9.21
N ALA A 91 -0.14 -0.47 9.06
CA ALA A 91 0.04 0.89 9.56
C ALA A 91 0.17 0.95 11.07
N ALA A 92 -0.66 0.21 11.81
CA ALA A 92 -0.60 0.14 13.27
C ALA A 92 0.67 -0.56 13.76
N GLU A 93 1.22 -1.52 13.01
CA GLU A 93 2.50 -2.17 13.28
C GLU A 93 3.71 -1.27 13.00
N GLY A 94 3.51 -0.12 12.36
CA GLY A 94 4.57 0.78 11.93
C GLY A 94 5.29 0.30 10.67
N GLN A 95 4.69 -0.64 9.95
CA GLN A 95 5.19 -1.04 8.65
C GLN A 95 4.92 0.10 7.65
N PRO A 96 5.87 0.44 6.77
CA PRO A 96 5.62 1.42 5.74
C PRO A 96 4.44 0.94 4.87
N LYS A 97 3.51 1.86 4.60
CA LYS A 97 2.37 1.57 3.71
C LYS A 97 2.90 0.89 2.45
N ALA A 98 2.43 -0.32 2.19
CA ALA A 98 2.78 -0.99 0.94
C ALA A 98 2.40 -0.05 -0.22
N ALA A 99 3.37 0.33 -1.02
CA ALA A 99 3.10 1.14 -2.19
C ALA A 99 2.09 0.39 -3.07
N PRO A 100 1.15 1.10 -3.73
CA PRO A 100 0.20 0.46 -4.63
C PRO A 100 1.00 -0.33 -5.68
N GLN A 101 0.99 -1.64 -5.55
CA GLN A 101 1.66 -2.50 -6.52
C GLN A 101 0.83 -2.50 -7.79
N LEU A 102 1.43 -2.10 -8.89
CA LEU A 102 0.81 -2.22 -10.20
C LEU A 102 0.43 -3.70 -10.45
N PRO A 103 -0.73 -3.98 -11.07
CA PRO A 103 -1.12 -5.33 -11.44
C PRO A 103 0.04 -6.05 -12.16
N ALA A 104 0.20 -7.35 -11.87
CA ALA A 104 1.32 -8.14 -12.40
C ALA A 104 1.43 -8.06 -13.95
N GLU A 105 0.30 -7.98 -14.63
CA GLU A 105 0.23 -7.81 -16.09
C GLU A 105 0.79 -6.45 -16.55
N GLN A 106 0.47 -5.37 -15.83
CA GLN A 106 1.02 -4.04 -16.12
C GLN A 106 2.51 -3.99 -15.85
N MET A 107 2.98 -4.61 -14.78
CA MET A 107 4.42 -4.74 -14.50
C MET A 107 5.14 -5.55 -15.57
N ALA A 108 4.53 -6.63 -16.07
CA ALA A 108 5.10 -7.42 -17.17
C ALA A 108 5.20 -6.60 -18.47
N MET A 109 4.17 -5.81 -18.78
CA MET A 109 4.17 -4.90 -19.92
C MET A 109 5.28 -3.85 -19.81
N ILE A 110 5.42 -3.20 -18.64
CA ILE A 110 6.46 -2.19 -18.40
C ILE A 110 7.85 -2.82 -18.56
N ARG A 111 8.09 -4.01 -17.96
CA ARG A 111 9.35 -4.74 -18.13
C ARG A 111 9.63 -5.06 -19.59
N GLY A 112 8.62 -5.51 -20.34
CA GLY A 112 8.75 -5.79 -21.77
C GLY A 112 9.15 -4.55 -22.59
N MET A 113 8.60 -3.37 -22.28
CA MET A 113 8.99 -2.11 -22.92
C MET A 113 10.43 -1.72 -22.59
N VAL A 114 10.86 -1.88 -21.34
CA VAL A 114 12.23 -1.58 -20.90
C VAL A 114 13.23 -2.55 -21.54
N ASP A 115 12.92 -3.84 -21.62
CA ASP A 115 13.72 -4.85 -22.30
C ASP A 115 13.81 -4.57 -23.83
N GLY A 116 12.74 -4.06 -24.43
CA GLY A 116 12.72 -3.59 -25.82
C GLY A 116 13.67 -2.41 -26.05
N LEU A 117 13.68 -1.44 -25.14
CA LEU A 117 14.62 -0.33 -25.16
C LEU A 117 16.09 -0.81 -25.03
N ALA A 118 16.34 -1.72 -24.09
CA ALA A 118 17.67 -2.29 -23.89
C ALA A 118 18.20 -2.99 -25.15
N ARG A 119 17.38 -3.82 -25.82
CA ARG A 119 17.74 -4.48 -27.09
C ARG A 119 18.02 -3.47 -28.20
N ARG A 120 17.24 -2.40 -28.31
CA ARG A 120 17.44 -1.35 -29.31
C ARG A 120 18.77 -0.62 -29.08
N LEU A 121 19.11 -0.31 -27.82
CA LEU A 121 20.37 0.34 -27.47
C LEU A 121 21.58 -0.59 -27.63
N ALA A 122 21.40 -1.91 -27.48
CA ALA A 122 22.44 -2.88 -27.79
C ALA A 122 22.75 -2.92 -29.33
N ALA A 123 21.71 -2.76 -30.17
CA ALA A 123 21.87 -2.72 -31.62
C ALA A 123 22.34 -1.35 -32.14
N ASN A 124 21.81 -0.27 -31.57
CA ASN A 124 22.15 1.12 -31.93
C ASN A 124 22.51 1.91 -30.66
N PRO A 125 23.77 1.84 -30.20
CA PRO A 125 24.18 2.40 -28.94
C PRO A 125 24.43 3.93 -28.97
N ASP A 126 24.29 4.61 -30.11
CA ASP A 126 24.50 6.06 -30.28
C ASP A 126 23.24 6.89 -29.96
N ASP A 127 22.52 6.54 -28.90
CA ASP A 127 21.35 7.26 -28.38
C ASP A 127 21.59 7.60 -26.92
N PRO A 128 22.22 8.75 -26.58
CA PRO A 128 22.50 9.14 -25.21
C PRO A 128 21.22 9.31 -24.36
N GLU A 129 20.14 9.84 -24.94
CA GLU A 129 18.87 9.98 -24.26
C GLU A 129 18.22 8.62 -23.96
N GLY A 130 18.35 7.68 -24.89
CA GLY A 130 17.91 6.29 -24.69
C GLY A 130 18.61 5.63 -23.50
N TRP A 131 19.91 5.82 -23.38
CA TRP A 131 20.65 5.31 -22.22
C TRP A 131 20.22 5.96 -20.91
N VAL A 132 20.00 7.28 -20.88
CA VAL A 132 19.49 7.98 -19.68
C VAL A 132 18.11 7.43 -19.29
N ARG A 133 17.22 7.21 -20.28
CA ARG A 133 15.90 6.60 -20.04
C ARG A 133 16.00 5.18 -19.52
N LEU A 134 16.90 4.36 -20.08
CA LEU A 134 17.09 2.97 -19.65
C LEU A 134 17.59 2.88 -18.20
N VAL A 135 18.62 3.66 -17.85
CA VAL A 135 19.16 3.71 -16.49
C VAL A 135 18.08 4.13 -15.48
N ARG A 136 17.30 5.17 -15.82
CA ARG A 136 16.20 5.62 -14.98
C ARG A 136 15.11 4.56 -14.82
N ALA A 137 14.74 3.91 -15.93
CA ALA A 137 13.69 2.87 -15.92
C ALA A 137 14.06 1.68 -15.02
N TYR A 138 15.29 1.20 -15.08
CA TYR A 138 15.77 0.15 -14.18
C TYR A 138 15.83 0.62 -12.73
N GLY A 139 16.19 1.89 -12.47
CA GLY A 139 16.14 2.49 -11.13
C GLY A 139 14.71 2.47 -10.56
N VAL A 140 13.74 2.94 -11.33
CA VAL A 140 12.32 2.97 -10.98
C VAL A 140 11.75 1.57 -10.78
N LEU A 141 12.18 0.57 -11.56
CA LEU A 141 11.78 -0.84 -11.41
C LEU A 141 12.48 -1.56 -10.24
N GLY A 142 13.43 -0.90 -9.57
CA GLY A 142 14.21 -1.50 -8.49
C GLY A 142 15.26 -2.53 -8.94
N ASP A 143 15.52 -2.62 -10.26
CA ASP A 143 16.53 -3.54 -10.81
C ASP A 143 17.92 -2.88 -10.80
N ALA A 144 18.53 -2.88 -9.61
CA ALA A 144 19.84 -2.27 -9.40
C ALA A 144 20.94 -2.89 -10.28
N ALA A 145 20.91 -4.21 -10.49
CA ALA A 145 21.93 -4.90 -11.26
C ALA A 145 21.92 -4.46 -12.74
N ARG A 146 20.74 -4.44 -13.36
CA ARG A 146 20.60 -3.99 -14.77
C ARG A 146 20.83 -2.48 -14.92
N ARG A 147 20.42 -1.67 -13.93
CA ARG A 147 20.71 -0.23 -13.87
C ARG A 147 22.21 0.01 -13.90
N ASP A 148 22.97 -0.65 -13.04
CA ASP A 148 24.40 -0.44 -12.90
C ASP A 148 25.17 -0.92 -14.14
N GLN A 149 24.74 -2.02 -14.75
CA GLN A 149 25.27 -2.52 -16.01
C GLN A 149 25.03 -1.53 -17.16
N ALA A 150 23.81 -1.02 -17.30
CA ALA A 150 23.46 -0.04 -18.32
C ALA A 150 24.23 1.28 -18.11
N LEU A 151 24.37 1.72 -16.87
CA LEU A 151 25.14 2.90 -16.51
C LEU A 151 26.63 2.76 -16.85
N ALA A 152 27.23 1.61 -16.57
CA ALA A 152 28.63 1.33 -16.90
C ALA A 152 28.87 1.36 -18.43
N SER A 153 27.99 0.69 -19.19
CA SER A 153 28.05 0.68 -20.65
C SER A 153 27.93 2.08 -21.25
N ALA A 154 26.97 2.87 -20.77
CA ALA A 154 26.77 4.25 -21.22
C ALA A 154 27.94 5.15 -20.85
N ARG A 155 28.51 5.04 -19.64
CA ARG A 155 29.67 5.83 -19.21
C ARG A 155 30.91 5.55 -20.04
N ALA A 156 31.18 4.29 -20.36
CA ALA A 156 32.31 3.91 -21.19
C ALA A 156 32.20 4.53 -22.62
N ARG A 157 30.97 4.53 -23.17
CA ARG A 157 30.71 5.07 -24.50
C ARG A 157 30.80 6.59 -24.59
N TYR A 158 30.30 7.26 -23.55
CA TYR A 158 30.19 8.72 -23.48
C TYR A 158 31.25 9.39 -22.60
N ALA A 159 32.40 8.75 -22.39
CA ALA A 159 33.47 9.24 -21.49
C ALA A 159 33.93 10.67 -21.84
N GLY A 160 33.88 11.09 -23.11
CA GLY A 160 34.20 12.44 -23.55
C GLY A 160 33.07 13.46 -23.57
N LYS A 161 31.85 13.11 -23.04
CA LYS A 161 30.67 13.97 -23.09
C LYS A 161 30.17 14.27 -21.64
N PRO A 162 30.69 15.31 -20.97
CA PRO A 162 30.40 15.59 -19.56
C PRO A 162 28.91 15.81 -19.28
N ASP A 163 28.18 16.44 -20.21
CA ASP A 163 26.75 16.70 -20.06
C ASP A 163 25.93 15.38 -20.02
N VAL A 164 26.29 14.41 -20.87
CA VAL A 164 25.66 13.09 -20.89
C VAL A 164 25.97 12.33 -19.59
N LEU A 165 27.22 12.39 -19.12
CA LEU A 165 27.63 11.76 -17.87
C LEU A 165 26.90 12.33 -16.65
N ALA A 166 26.64 13.63 -16.63
CA ALA A 166 25.84 14.28 -15.58
C ALA A 166 24.38 13.78 -15.59
N GLN A 167 23.77 13.71 -16.78
CA GLN A 167 22.40 13.18 -16.93
C GLN A 167 22.30 11.71 -16.54
N LEU A 168 23.25 10.87 -16.92
CA LEU A 168 23.31 9.46 -16.51
C LEU A 168 23.44 9.31 -15.01
N SER A 169 24.27 10.15 -14.38
CA SER A 169 24.45 10.15 -12.93
C SER A 169 23.19 10.59 -12.19
N ALA A 170 22.45 11.54 -12.73
CA ALA A 170 21.16 11.97 -12.21
C ALA A 170 20.09 10.87 -12.37
N ALA A 171 20.06 10.21 -13.54
CA ALA A 171 19.12 9.10 -13.80
C ALA A 171 19.36 7.90 -12.87
N ALA A 172 20.62 7.60 -12.54
CA ALA A 172 20.98 6.50 -11.65
C ALA A 172 20.52 6.70 -10.19
N ARG A 173 20.21 7.94 -9.79
CA ARG A 173 19.67 8.28 -8.46
C ARG A 173 18.15 8.15 -8.38
N ALA A 174 17.48 7.75 -9.48
CA ALA A 174 16.04 7.54 -9.46
C ALA A 174 15.68 6.49 -8.40
N GLU A 175 14.77 6.86 -7.49
CA GLU A 175 14.30 5.94 -6.47
C GLU A 175 13.29 4.94 -7.07
N PRO A 176 13.27 3.69 -6.56
CA PRO A 176 12.26 2.72 -6.96
C PRO A 176 10.85 3.25 -6.70
N MET A 177 9.91 2.90 -7.56
CA MET A 177 8.48 3.11 -7.29
C MET A 177 8.14 2.33 -6.02
N ARG A 178 7.73 3.08 -4.99
CA ARG A 178 7.27 2.54 -3.71
C ARG A 178 5.79 2.28 -3.73
#